data_ccbe593730ee9aa01c2a22c6692be0f7
#
_entry.id   ccbe593730ee9aa01c2a22c6692be0f7
#
_cell.length_a   1.000
_cell.length_b   1.000
_cell.length_c   1.000
_cell.angle_alpha   90.00
_cell.angle_beta   90.00
_cell.angle_gamma   90.00
#
_symmetry.space_group_name_H-M   'P 1'
#
loop_
_entity.id
_entity.type
_entity.pdbx_description
1 polymer ?
#
loop_
_entity_poly.entity_id
_entity_poly.type
_entity_poly.pdbx_seq_one_letter_code
_entity_poly.pdbx_strand_id
1 'polypeptide(L)'
;LSEIHSLSGKAEERGAAIHDIRKPRPFSELKFWNGSILKVRAPRIAVIGTDCALGKRTTARWLTESCNENGIRAEMIFTGQTGWMQGHGYGFILDSTPNDFVPGELENAIVRCDQEIKPDVIFLEGQASLRHPAGPCGAEFLCSALARGVILQHAPDRDHFHSMDHLPFKPPSLEEEIELIRLYSSRVLALSLNGGSLEEIDLFQI
;
A
#
# COMPACT_ATOMS: atom_id res chain seq x y z
N LEU A 1 18.29 14.61 -1.18
CA LEU A 1 18.47 15.91 -1.86
C LEU A 1 18.77 17.02 -0.85
N SER A 2 18.11 17.03 0.30
CA SER A 2 18.30 18.03 1.35
C SER A 2 19.74 18.03 1.94
N GLU A 3 20.49 16.97 1.79
CA GLU A 3 21.88 16.82 2.23
C GLU A 3 22.91 17.31 1.21
N ILE A 4 22.47 17.70 0.01
CA ILE A 4 23.32 18.29 -1.01
C ILE A 4 23.37 19.80 -0.78
N HIS A 5 24.40 20.28 -0.10
CA HIS A 5 24.55 21.70 0.28
C HIS A 5 24.34 22.69 -0.87
N SER A 6 24.79 22.37 -2.09
CA SER A 6 24.60 23.22 -3.27
C SER A 6 23.15 23.34 -3.71
N LEU A 7 22.31 22.32 -3.45
CA LEU A 7 20.88 22.36 -3.78
C LEU A 7 20.10 23.10 -2.68
N SER A 8 20.44 22.86 -1.41
CA SER A 8 19.81 23.54 -0.27
C SER A 8 20.05 25.05 -0.34
N GLY A 9 21.29 25.47 -0.59
CA GLY A 9 21.59 26.90 -0.75
C GLY A 9 20.83 27.55 -1.91
N LYS A 10 20.76 26.89 -3.08
CA LYS A 10 19.98 27.38 -4.20
C LYS A 10 18.48 27.45 -3.95
N ALA A 11 17.95 26.55 -3.13
CA ALA A 11 16.54 26.58 -2.75
C ALA A 11 16.26 27.78 -1.85
N GLU A 12 17.08 27.98 -0.81
CA GLU A 12 16.98 29.13 0.09
C GLU A 12 17.08 30.46 -0.65
N GLU A 13 18.08 30.63 -1.54
CA GLU A 13 18.26 31.83 -2.38
C GLU A 13 17.03 32.15 -3.23
N ARG A 14 16.23 31.15 -3.59
CA ARG A 14 15.04 31.27 -4.44
C ARG A 14 13.72 31.21 -3.69
N GLY A 15 13.75 31.15 -2.34
CA GLY A 15 12.56 31.01 -1.52
C GLY A 15 11.81 29.70 -1.75
N ALA A 16 12.50 28.64 -2.23
CA ALA A 16 11.93 27.32 -2.46
C ALA A 16 12.23 26.38 -1.30
N ALA A 17 11.31 25.44 -1.03
CA ALA A 17 11.50 24.39 -0.04
C ALA A 17 11.86 23.05 -0.68
N ILE A 18 12.76 22.31 -0.06
CA ILE A 18 13.07 20.91 -0.45
C ILE A 18 12.37 19.98 0.53
N HIS A 19 11.43 19.19 -0.01
CA HIS A 19 10.79 18.09 0.73
C HIS A 19 11.46 16.78 0.33
N ASP A 20 12.29 16.24 1.21
CA ASP A 20 12.99 14.96 0.99
C ASP A 20 12.15 13.79 1.53
N ILE A 21 11.14 13.42 0.75
CA ILE A 21 10.05 12.50 1.13
C ILE A 21 10.59 11.11 1.52
N ARG A 22 11.66 10.64 0.88
CA ARG A 22 12.27 9.33 1.14
C ARG A 22 13.44 9.40 2.13
N LYS A 23 13.67 10.53 2.76
CA LYS A 23 14.64 10.62 3.86
C LYS A 23 14.07 9.88 5.08
N PRO A 24 14.79 8.87 5.60
CA PRO A 24 14.36 8.19 6.83
C PRO A 24 14.19 9.18 7.97
N ARG A 25 13.10 9.06 8.71
CA ARG A 25 12.92 9.85 9.94
C ARG A 25 13.84 9.35 11.05
N PRO A 26 14.23 10.21 12.01
CA PRO A 26 14.97 9.77 13.19
C PRO A 26 14.22 8.66 13.92
N PHE A 27 14.95 7.68 14.46
CA PHE A 27 14.37 6.57 15.22
C PHE A 27 13.49 7.04 16.38
N SER A 28 13.83 8.17 17.01
CA SER A 28 13.06 8.76 18.11
C SER A 28 11.64 9.22 17.71
N GLU A 29 11.38 9.41 16.43
CA GLU A 29 10.09 9.82 15.90
C GLU A 29 9.25 8.63 15.41
N LEU A 30 9.89 7.48 15.20
CA LEU A 30 9.24 6.29 14.71
C LEU A 30 8.46 5.57 15.82
N LYS A 31 7.40 4.89 15.45
CA LYS A 31 6.51 4.18 16.37
C LYS A 31 6.69 2.68 16.26
N PHE A 32 6.78 2.02 17.41
CA PHE A 32 6.61 0.58 17.48
C PHE A 32 5.12 0.22 17.54
N TRP A 33 4.79 -0.93 16.98
CA TRP A 33 3.47 -1.51 17.12
C TRP A 33 3.16 -1.81 18.59
N ASN A 34 1.99 -1.42 19.07
CA ASN A 34 1.60 -1.52 20.48
C ASN A 34 0.19 -2.08 20.70
N GLY A 35 -0.51 -2.49 19.66
CA GLY A 35 -1.86 -3.03 19.73
C GLY A 35 -2.97 -1.99 19.76
N SER A 36 -2.69 -0.73 19.58
CA SER A 36 -3.72 0.33 19.51
C SER A 36 -4.69 0.11 18.36
N ILE A 37 -4.29 -0.63 17.32
CA ILE A 37 -5.14 -1.06 16.21
C ILE A 37 -6.40 -1.80 16.65
N LEU A 38 -6.38 -2.47 17.81
CA LEU A 38 -7.54 -3.18 18.36
C LEU A 38 -8.69 -2.25 18.76
N LYS A 39 -8.43 -0.97 18.92
CA LYS A 39 -9.43 0.06 19.24
C LYS A 39 -10.07 0.68 17.99
N VAL A 40 -9.50 0.45 16.82
CA VAL A 40 -10.00 0.97 15.55
C VAL A 40 -11.28 0.24 15.17
N ARG A 41 -12.34 1.01 14.90
CA ARG A 41 -13.67 0.46 14.58
C ARG A 41 -13.88 0.26 13.09
N ALA A 42 -13.32 1.16 12.26
CA ALA A 42 -13.47 1.08 10.83
C ALA A 42 -12.90 -0.24 10.28
N PRO A 43 -13.60 -0.97 9.43
CA PRO A 43 -13.05 -2.11 8.71
C PRO A 43 -11.88 -1.66 7.83
N ARG A 44 -10.82 -2.47 7.79
CA ARG A 44 -9.63 -2.26 6.98
C ARG A 44 -9.66 -3.23 5.82
N ILE A 45 -9.52 -2.70 4.61
CA ILE A 45 -9.43 -3.47 3.37
C ILE A 45 -8.07 -3.19 2.74
N ALA A 46 -7.26 -4.21 2.60
CA ALA A 46 -5.95 -4.09 1.96
C ALA A 46 -6.07 -4.28 0.44
N VAL A 47 -5.49 -3.37 -0.32
CA VAL A 47 -5.33 -3.53 -1.77
C VAL A 47 -3.92 -4.06 -2.01
N ILE A 48 -3.78 -5.37 -2.09
CA ILE A 48 -2.50 -6.06 -2.34
C ILE A 48 -2.52 -6.74 -3.71
N GLY A 49 -1.44 -7.35 -4.11
CA GLY A 49 -1.37 -7.95 -5.44
C GLY A 49 -0.32 -9.03 -5.56
N THR A 50 -0.38 -9.77 -6.65
CA THR A 50 0.57 -10.86 -6.97
C THR A 50 1.95 -10.37 -7.39
N ASP A 51 2.09 -9.05 -7.69
CA ASP A 51 3.34 -8.45 -8.15
C ASP A 51 3.40 -6.94 -7.87
N CYS A 52 4.53 -6.31 -8.22
CA CYS A 52 4.71 -4.86 -8.27
C CYS A 52 3.98 -4.23 -9.48
N ALA A 53 3.82 -2.90 -9.46
CA ALA A 53 3.34 -2.10 -10.59
C ALA A 53 2.02 -2.62 -11.22
N LEU A 54 1.10 -3.12 -10.39
CA LEU A 54 -0.23 -3.58 -10.81
C LEU A 54 -1.30 -2.47 -10.71
N GLY A 55 -0.98 -1.32 -10.10
CA GLY A 55 -1.94 -0.23 -9.91
C GLY A 55 -2.62 -0.21 -8.53
N LYS A 56 -2.09 -0.91 -7.51
CA LYS A 56 -2.67 -1.01 -6.15
C LYS A 56 -3.09 0.34 -5.57
N ARG A 57 -2.23 1.37 -5.67
CA ARG A 57 -2.55 2.73 -5.23
C ARG A 57 -3.74 3.32 -6.00
N THR A 58 -3.76 3.16 -7.32
CA THR A 58 -4.85 3.67 -8.16
C THR A 58 -6.17 3.04 -7.76
N THR A 59 -6.19 1.73 -7.57
CA THR A 59 -7.38 1.00 -7.11
C THR A 59 -7.82 1.44 -5.71
N ALA A 60 -6.88 1.55 -4.75
CA ALA A 60 -7.21 2.02 -3.41
C ALA A 60 -7.81 3.44 -3.43
N ARG A 61 -7.25 4.34 -4.23
CA ARG A 61 -7.76 5.69 -4.42
C ARG A 61 -9.15 5.69 -5.05
N TRP A 62 -9.37 4.97 -6.14
CA TRP A 62 -10.68 4.90 -6.80
C TRP A 62 -11.76 4.32 -5.90
N LEU A 63 -11.44 3.29 -5.12
CA LEU A 63 -12.38 2.74 -4.14
C LEU A 63 -12.73 3.77 -3.07
N THR A 64 -11.74 4.52 -2.58
CA THR A 64 -11.96 5.59 -1.62
C THR A 64 -12.83 6.71 -2.19
N GLU A 65 -12.51 7.19 -3.39
CA GLU A 65 -13.28 8.21 -4.10
C GLU A 65 -14.73 7.76 -4.35
N SER A 66 -14.90 6.55 -4.91
CA SER A 66 -16.21 5.97 -5.19
C SER A 66 -17.08 5.79 -3.93
N CYS A 67 -16.50 5.35 -2.82
CA CYS A 67 -17.20 5.26 -1.55
C CYS A 67 -17.71 6.64 -1.11
N ASN A 68 -16.83 7.65 -1.15
CA ASN A 68 -17.18 9.01 -0.73
C ASN A 68 -18.25 9.63 -1.63
N GLU A 69 -18.20 9.42 -2.94
CA GLU A 69 -19.23 9.85 -3.90
C GLU A 69 -20.60 9.21 -3.61
N ASN A 70 -20.61 8.02 -3.01
CA ASN A 70 -21.81 7.31 -2.64
C ASN A 70 -22.21 7.46 -1.16
N GLY A 71 -21.64 8.45 -0.46
CA GLY A 71 -22.01 8.79 0.92
C GLY A 71 -21.41 7.87 1.99
N ILE A 72 -20.44 7.02 1.65
CA ILE A 72 -19.70 6.18 2.58
C ILE A 72 -18.36 6.89 2.86
N ARG A 73 -18.12 7.31 4.09
CA ARG A 73 -16.87 7.98 4.46
C ARG A 73 -15.71 7.00 4.40
N ALA A 74 -14.89 7.14 3.41
CA ALA A 74 -13.73 6.29 3.18
C ALA A 74 -12.44 7.10 3.23
N GLU A 75 -11.39 6.50 3.77
CA GLU A 75 -10.06 7.06 3.77
C GLU A 75 -9.04 6.05 3.25
N MET A 76 -7.99 6.56 2.61
CA MET A 76 -6.87 5.76 2.14
C MET A 76 -5.63 6.00 3.02
N ILE A 77 -5.05 4.92 3.50
CA ILE A 77 -3.73 4.96 4.12
C ILE A 77 -2.70 4.72 3.02
N PHE A 78 -1.93 5.75 2.68
CA PHE A 78 -0.85 5.61 1.71
C PHE A 78 0.39 4.99 2.35
N THR A 79 1.18 4.28 1.57
CA THR A 79 2.42 3.63 1.99
C THR A 79 3.62 3.99 1.09
N GLY A 80 3.40 4.87 0.14
CA GLY A 80 4.41 5.32 -0.81
C GLY A 80 4.41 6.84 -1.02
N GLN A 81 5.52 7.36 -1.53
CA GLN A 81 5.71 8.79 -1.76
C GLN A 81 4.65 9.41 -2.69
N THR A 82 4.10 8.63 -3.61
CA THR A 82 3.11 9.16 -4.55
C THR A 82 1.76 9.42 -3.87
N GLY A 83 1.36 8.61 -2.88
CA GLY A 83 0.17 8.86 -2.08
C GLY A 83 0.31 10.18 -1.28
N TRP A 84 1.48 10.41 -0.68
CA TRP A 84 1.79 11.70 -0.04
C TRP A 84 1.71 12.88 -1.02
N MET A 85 2.33 12.73 -2.22
CA MET A 85 2.32 13.77 -3.27
C MET A 85 0.92 14.05 -3.83
N GLN A 86 0.01 13.10 -3.73
CA GLN A 86 -1.40 13.25 -4.12
C GLN A 86 -2.27 13.92 -3.06
N GLY A 87 -1.68 14.28 -1.90
CA GLY A 87 -2.37 15.02 -0.85
C GLY A 87 -3.15 14.16 0.14
N HIS A 88 -2.94 12.84 0.16
CA HIS A 88 -3.56 11.99 1.18
C HIS A 88 -3.03 12.33 2.57
N GLY A 89 -3.91 12.46 3.55
CA GLY A 89 -3.59 12.95 4.90
C GLY A 89 -2.96 11.90 5.82
N TYR A 90 -3.16 10.61 5.55
CA TYR A 90 -2.77 9.52 6.45
C TYR A 90 -1.92 8.50 5.74
N GLY A 91 -0.78 8.18 6.32
CA GLY A 91 0.13 7.19 5.78
C GLY A 91 1.58 7.44 6.17
N PHE A 92 2.47 6.72 5.52
CA PHE A 92 3.93 6.82 5.71
C PHE A 92 4.65 6.32 4.47
N ILE A 93 5.98 6.49 4.42
CA ILE A 93 6.78 6.01 3.30
C ILE A 93 7.46 4.70 3.72
N LEU A 94 6.89 3.58 3.30
CA LEU A 94 7.34 2.24 3.67
C LEU A 94 8.81 2.02 3.28
N ASP A 95 9.19 2.37 2.06
CA ASP A 95 10.55 2.20 1.52
C ASP A 95 11.64 2.96 2.30
N SER A 96 11.28 3.94 3.11
CA SER A 96 12.22 4.71 3.93
C SER A 96 12.03 4.47 5.43
N THR A 97 11.21 3.50 5.79
CA THR A 97 10.95 3.13 7.19
C THR A 97 11.73 1.85 7.52
N PRO A 98 12.57 1.84 8.56
CA PRO A 98 13.21 0.61 9.01
C PRO A 98 12.18 -0.47 9.35
N ASN A 99 12.47 -1.71 8.99
CA ASN A 99 11.53 -2.83 9.04
C ASN A 99 10.84 -3.00 10.39
N ASP A 100 11.56 -2.84 11.50
CA ASP A 100 11.02 -2.99 12.85
C ASP A 100 9.93 -1.95 13.20
N PHE A 101 9.90 -0.83 12.48
CA PHE A 101 8.94 0.24 12.69
C PHE A 101 7.78 0.24 11.70
N VAL A 102 7.87 -0.51 10.61
CA VAL A 102 6.80 -0.57 9.60
C VAL A 102 5.45 -0.94 10.21
N PRO A 103 5.33 -1.97 11.06
CA PRO A 103 4.05 -2.30 11.72
C PRO A 103 3.51 -1.15 12.58
N GLY A 104 4.39 -0.47 13.30
CA GLY A 104 3.99 0.62 14.21
C GLY A 104 3.61 1.91 13.46
N GLU A 105 4.30 2.25 12.39
CA GLU A 105 3.93 3.38 11.54
C GLU A 105 2.60 3.15 10.83
N LEU A 106 2.36 1.93 10.36
CA LEU A 106 1.09 1.53 9.77
C LEU A 106 -0.05 1.63 10.80
N GLU A 107 0.15 1.07 12.00
CA GLU A 107 -0.80 1.19 13.11
C GLU A 107 -1.11 2.65 13.43
N ASN A 108 -0.07 3.47 13.60
CA ASN A 108 -0.21 4.88 13.95
C ASN A 108 -0.99 5.67 12.88
N ALA A 109 -0.74 5.42 11.59
CA ALA A 109 -1.47 6.07 10.51
C ALA A 109 -2.97 5.70 10.54
N ILE A 110 -3.29 4.44 10.75
CA ILE A 110 -4.67 3.94 10.82
C ILE A 110 -5.39 4.49 12.06
N VAL A 111 -4.74 4.44 13.23
CA VAL A 111 -5.33 4.92 14.49
C VAL A 111 -5.61 6.42 14.43
N ARG A 112 -4.68 7.22 13.89
CA ARG A 112 -4.90 8.65 13.69
C ARG A 112 -6.08 8.92 12.76
N CYS A 113 -6.14 8.23 11.63
CA CYS A 113 -7.25 8.33 10.69
C CYS A 113 -8.60 8.01 11.37
N ASP A 114 -8.68 6.92 12.10
CA ASP A 114 -9.91 6.52 12.81
C ASP A 114 -10.34 7.53 13.87
N GLN A 115 -9.39 8.11 14.59
CA GLN A 115 -9.67 9.11 15.65
C GLN A 115 -10.11 10.47 15.09
N GLU A 116 -9.45 10.95 14.03
CA GLU A 116 -9.66 12.27 13.47
C GLU A 116 -10.86 12.31 12.51
N ILE A 117 -11.05 11.31 11.68
CA ILE A 117 -12.05 11.26 10.61
C ILE A 117 -13.26 10.39 10.98
N LYS A 118 -13.03 9.30 11.73
CA LYS A 118 -14.03 8.26 12.02
C LYS A 118 -14.67 7.72 10.74
N PRO A 119 -13.88 7.17 9.82
CA PRO A 119 -14.37 6.69 8.53
C PRO A 119 -15.23 5.45 8.70
N ASP A 120 -16.08 5.18 7.72
CA ASP A 120 -16.88 3.97 7.64
C ASP A 120 -16.07 2.79 7.10
N VAL A 121 -14.98 3.09 6.34
CA VAL A 121 -14.03 2.09 5.82
C VAL A 121 -12.66 2.73 5.59
N ILE A 122 -11.59 1.95 5.78
CA ILE A 122 -10.20 2.34 5.50
C ILE A 122 -9.62 1.40 4.45
N PHE A 123 -9.13 1.97 3.35
CA PHE A 123 -8.37 1.25 2.33
C PHE A 123 -6.87 1.41 2.59
N LEU A 124 -6.13 0.30 2.54
CA LEU A 124 -4.67 0.29 2.73
C LEU A 124 -3.99 0.11 1.37
N GLU A 125 -3.12 1.07 1.00
CA GLU A 125 -2.28 0.96 -0.20
C GLU A 125 -1.23 -0.13 0.02
N GLY A 126 -1.33 -1.25 -0.69
CA GLY A 126 -0.33 -2.30 -0.69
C GLY A 126 0.91 -1.93 -1.52
N GLN A 127 2.03 -2.52 -1.15
CA GLN A 127 3.29 -2.47 -1.90
C GLN A 127 3.50 -3.80 -2.65
N ALA A 128 4.66 -4.09 -3.16
CA ALA A 128 5.08 -5.31 -3.87
C ALA A 128 4.05 -6.47 -3.89
N SER A 129 4.43 -7.65 -3.39
CA SER A 129 3.51 -8.77 -3.12
C SER A 129 4.02 -9.61 -1.95
N LEU A 130 3.17 -10.46 -1.37
CA LEU A 130 3.51 -11.32 -0.23
C LEU A 130 4.73 -12.22 -0.52
N ARG A 131 4.88 -12.66 -1.76
CA ARG A 131 5.93 -13.61 -2.19
C ARG A 131 6.94 -13.01 -3.18
N HIS A 132 7.04 -11.68 -3.26
CA HIS A 132 7.99 -11.04 -4.18
C HIS A 132 9.44 -11.30 -3.75
N PRO A 133 10.30 -11.90 -4.60
CA PRO A 133 11.62 -12.34 -4.17
C PRO A 133 12.57 -11.22 -3.77
N ALA A 134 12.42 -10.04 -4.36
CA ALA A 134 13.28 -8.88 -4.05
C ALA A 134 12.76 -8.01 -2.90
N GLY A 135 11.58 -8.28 -2.38
CA GLY A 135 11.00 -7.48 -1.29
C GLY A 135 9.59 -7.95 -0.98
N PRO A 136 9.43 -9.08 -0.24
CA PRO A 136 8.11 -9.51 0.19
C PRO A 136 7.46 -8.46 1.06
N CYS A 137 6.22 -8.11 0.75
CA CYS A 137 5.47 -7.07 1.45
C CYS A 137 3.98 -7.40 1.38
N GLY A 138 3.26 -7.13 2.46
CA GLY A 138 1.81 -7.38 2.53
C GLY A 138 1.37 -8.05 3.81
N ALA A 139 2.25 -8.82 4.45
CA ALA A 139 1.96 -9.49 5.72
C ALA A 139 1.64 -8.48 6.83
N GLU A 140 2.28 -7.32 6.84
CA GLU A 140 2.04 -6.23 7.79
C GLU A 140 0.62 -5.67 7.70
N PHE A 141 0.03 -5.63 6.50
CA PHE A 141 -1.38 -5.21 6.34
C PHE A 141 -2.35 -6.22 6.93
N LEU A 142 -2.05 -7.51 6.80
CA LEU A 142 -2.90 -8.61 7.28
C LEU A 142 -2.73 -8.86 8.78
N CYS A 143 -1.46 -8.88 9.26
CA CYS A 143 -1.12 -9.18 10.65
C CYS A 143 -1.19 -7.95 11.56
N SER A 144 -0.54 -6.85 11.18
CA SER A 144 -0.35 -5.70 12.07
C SER A 144 -1.50 -4.70 11.96
N ALA A 145 -2.00 -4.44 10.74
CA ALA A 145 -3.17 -3.59 10.53
C ALA A 145 -4.49 -4.35 10.67
N LEU A 146 -4.46 -5.68 10.79
CA LEU A 146 -5.66 -6.53 10.91
C LEU A 146 -6.67 -6.29 9.78
N ALA A 147 -6.21 -6.11 8.56
CA ALA A 147 -7.08 -6.05 7.39
C ALA A 147 -7.71 -7.43 7.16
N ARG A 148 -9.03 -7.53 7.31
CA ARG A 148 -9.77 -8.79 7.14
C ARG A 148 -10.39 -8.95 5.76
N GLY A 149 -10.43 -7.87 4.98
CA GLY A 149 -10.81 -7.86 3.58
C GLY A 149 -9.61 -7.51 2.69
N VAL A 150 -9.56 -8.12 1.52
CA VAL A 150 -8.51 -7.90 0.54
C VAL A 150 -9.13 -7.68 -0.85
N ILE A 151 -8.68 -6.65 -1.54
CA ILE A 151 -8.79 -6.54 -2.99
C ILE A 151 -7.48 -7.04 -3.56
N LEU A 152 -7.51 -8.17 -4.25
CA LEU A 152 -6.32 -8.78 -4.84
C LEU A 152 -6.16 -8.34 -6.28
N GLN A 153 -5.05 -7.68 -6.59
CA GLN A 153 -4.70 -7.29 -7.96
C GLN A 153 -3.80 -8.32 -8.62
N HIS A 154 -4.09 -8.59 -9.88
CA HIS A 154 -3.36 -9.56 -10.69
C HIS A 154 -3.19 -9.06 -12.13
N ALA A 155 -2.10 -9.45 -12.77
CA ALA A 155 -1.87 -9.29 -14.20
C ALA A 155 -1.74 -10.68 -14.83
N PRO A 156 -2.78 -11.18 -15.50
CA PRO A 156 -2.78 -12.54 -16.05
C PRO A 156 -1.76 -12.77 -17.16
N ASP A 157 -1.35 -11.71 -17.84
CA ASP A 157 -0.37 -11.70 -18.92
C ASP A 157 1.10 -11.71 -18.46
N ARG A 158 1.34 -11.73 -17.14
CA ARG A 158 2.71 -11.72 -16.60
C ARG A 158 3.24 -13.12 -16.33
N ASP A 159 4.22 -13.51 -17.13
CA ASP A 159 5.00 -14.74 -16.92
C ASP A 159 6.12 -14.60 -15.88
N HIS A 160 6.57 -13.38 -15.60
CA HIS A 160 7.65 -13.09 -14.66
C HIS A 160 7.28 -11.91 -13.76
N PHE A 161 7.90 -11.84 -12.59
CA PHE A 161 7.79 -10.64 -11.74
C PHE A 161 8.29 -9.40 -12.47
N HIS A 162 7.66 -8.27 -12.19
CA HIS A 162 7.99 -7.00 -12.81
C HIS A 162 9.49 -6.68 -12.76
N SER A 163 10.08 -6.40 -13.90
CA SER A 163 11.52 -6.15 -14.08
C SER A 163 12.43 -7.34 -13.77
N MET A 164 11.91 -8.57 -13.75
CA MET A 164 12.66 -9.80 -13.45
C MET A 164 12.62 -10.82 -14.59
N ASP A 165 12.35 -10.42 -15.83
CA ASP A 165 12.26 -11.29 -17.00
C ASP A 165 13.53 -12.13 -17.25
N HIS A 166 14.67 -11.67 -16.71
CA HIS A 166 15.96 -12.36 -16.79
C HIS A 166 16.17 -13.42 -15.69
N LEU A 167 15.21 -13.59 -14.78
CA LEU A 167 15.29 -14.51 -13.64
C LEU A 167 14.19 -15.59 -13.74
N PRO A 168 14.39 -16.78 -13.17
CA PRO A 168 13.44 -17.88 -13.26
C PRO A 168 12.26 -17.76 -12.29
N PHE A 169 11.95 -16.59 -11.80
CA PHE A 169 10.89 -16.38 -10.80
C PHE A 169 9.59 -15.94 -11.49
N LYS A 170 8.51 -16.64 -11.17
CA LYS A 170 7.16 -16.33 -11.67
C LYS A 170 6.26 -15.81 -10.56
N PRO A 171 5.33 -14.90 -10.88
CA PRO A 171 4.26 -14.58 -9.95
C PRO A 171 3.48 -15.83 -9.55
N PRO A 172 2.96 -15.88 -8.32
CA PRO A 172 2.12 -17.00 -7.88
C PRO A 172 0.80 -17.05 -8.66
N SER A 173 0.19 -18.25 -8.71
CA SER A 173 -1.18 -18.34 -9.20
C SER A 173 -2.16 -17.62 -8.27
N LEU A 174 -3.33 -17.24 -8.80
CA LEU A 174 -4.37 -16.60 -7.99
C LEU A 174 -4.83 -17.50 -6.84
N GLU A 175 -5.01 -18.80 -7.12
CA GLU A 175 -5.47 -19.78 -6.14
C GLU A 175 -4.51 -19.88 -4.96
N GLU A 176 -3.21 -19.97 -5.24
CA GLU A 176 -2.17 -20.02 -4.20
C GLU A 176 -2.14 -18.73 -3.37
N GLU A 177 -2.29 -17.56 -3.99
CA GLU A 177 -2.27 -16.30 -3.29
C GLU A 177 -3.52 -16.09 -2.44
N ILE A 178 -4.70 -16.50 -2.95
CA ILE A 178 -5.97 -16.50 -2.20
C ILE A 178 -5.85 -17.41 -0.98
N GLU A 179 -5.29 -18.60 -1.14
CA GLU A 179 -5.09 -19.54 -0.02
C GLU A 179 -4.11 -18.98 1.01
N LEU A 180 -3.01 -18.37 0.56
CA LEU A 180 -2.06 -17.71 1.47
C LEU A 180 -2.73 -16.58 2.27
N ILE A 181 -3.53 -15.73 1.62
CA ILE A 181 -4.29 -14.67 2.28
C ILE A 181 -5.25 -15.26 3.31
N ARG A 182 -5.88 -16.39 3.01
CA ARG A 182 -6.78 -17.10 3.93
C ARG A 182 -6.03 -17.58 5.18
N LEU A 183 -4.80 -18.06 5.05
CA LEU A 183 -3.96 -18.47 6.16
C LEU A 183 -3.61 -17.29 7.11
N TYR A 184 -3.58 -16.06 6.60
CA TYR A 184 -3.47 -14.83 7.41
C TYR A 184 -4.81 -14.42 8.08
N SER A 185 -5.84 -15.27 8.04
CA SER A 185 -7.18 -14.97 8.55
C SER A 185 -7.85 -13.77 7.86
N SER A 186 -7.54 -13.56 6.60
CA SER A 186 -8.11 -12.52 5.74
C SER A 186 -8.84 -13.17 4.55
N ARG A 187 -9.74 -12.43 3.92
CA ARG A 187 -10.53 -12.93 2.80
C ARG A 187 -10.42 -12.01 1.60
N VAL A 188 -10.18 -12.59 0.43
CA VAL A 188 -10.28 -11.87 -0.85
C VAL A 188 -11.76 -11.57 -1.11
N LEU A 189 -12.09 -10.29 -1.21
CA LEU A 189 -13.43 -9.77 -1.46
C LEU A 189 -13.69 -9.57 -2.94
N ALA A 190 -12.65 -9.18 -3.68
CA ALA A 190 -12.70 -8.98 -5.11
C ALA A 190 -11.32 -9.16 -5.75
N LEU A 191 -11.32 -9.52 -7.03
CA LEU A 191 -10.16 -9.50 -7.89
C LEU A 191 -10.19 -8.22 -8.74
N SER A 192 -9.03 -7.59 -8.89
CA SER A 192 -8.82 -6.49 -9.81
C SER A 192 -7.76 -6.90 -10.83
N LEU A 193 -8.16 -7.01 -12.08
CA LEU A 193 -7.28 -7.44 -13.15
C LEU A 193 -6.65 -6.24 -13.85
N ASN A 194 -5.34 -6.30 -14.03
CA ASN A 194 -4.60 -5.41 -14.90
C ASN A 194 -4.35 -6.17 -16.20
N GLY A 195 -5.19 -5.91 -17.21
CA GLY A 195 -5.19 -6.62 -18.47
C GLY A 195 -3.98 -6.31 -19.37
N GLY A 196 -3.20 -5.25 -19.05
CA GLY A 196 -2.03 -4.91 -19.84
C GLY A 196 -2.32 -4.84 -21.33
N SER A 197 -1.87 -5.85 -22.06
CA SER A 197 -2.09 -6.01 -23.50
C SER A 197 -3.29 -6.91 -23.86
N LEU A 198 -3.98 -7.48 -22.86
CA LEU A 198 -5.13 -8.35 -23.11
C LEU A 198 -6.36 -7.54 -23.51
N GLU A 199 -7.17 -8.08 -24.42
CA GLU A 199 -8.46 -7.52 -24.74
C GLU A 199 -9.49 -7.85 -23.64
N GLU A 200 -10.56 -7.05 -23.57
CA GLU A 200 -11.60 -7.21 -22.53
C GLU A 200 -12.20 -8.61 -22.51
N ILE A 201 -12.35 -9.24 -23.68
CA ILE A 201 -12.90 -10.60 -23.83
C ILE A 201 -12.00 -11.64 -23.17
N ASP A 202 -10.68 -11.48 -23.27
CA ASP A 202 -9.70 -12.44 -22.70
C ASP A 202 -9.77 -12.41 -21.16
N LEU A 203 -10.06 -11.26 -20.57
CA LEU A 203 -10.17 -11.10 -19.12
C LEU A 203 -11.36 -11.83 -18.49
N PHE A 204 -12.42 -12.08 -19.26
CA PHE A 204 -13.59 -12.83 -18.78
C PHE A 204 -13.45 -14.36 -18.89
N GLN A 205 -12.36 -14.85 -19.47
CA GLN A 205 -12.07 -16.30 -19.62
C GLN A 205 -11.07 -16.83 -18.58
N ILE A 206 -10.55 -15.97 -17.70
CA ILE A 206 -9.61 -16.29 -16.63
C ILE A 206 -10.39 -16.59 -15.35
#